data_19926b774074b5207d5c00f1386d99ae
#
_entry.id   19926b774074b5207d5c00f1386d99ae
#
_cell.length_a   1.000
_cell.length_b   1.000
_cell.length_c   1.000
_cell.angle_alpha   90.00
_cell.angle_beta   90.00
_cell.angle_gamma   90.00
#
_symmetry.space_group_name_H-M   'P 1'
#
loop_
_entity.id
_entity.type
_entity.pdbx_description
1 polymer ?
#
loop_
_entity_poly.entity_id
_entity_poly.type
_entity_poly.pdbx_seq_one_letter_code
_entity_poly.pdbx_strand_id
1 'polypeptide(L)'
;MDENQKDLNVEKEESQIKISNDTIATYAGIAVSEVNGVYGMAGTLAGITEAISGKKNYAKGIKIDVDEQKVKIDVNIIVEYGARIPDVAFDIQTRVKKSVEAMTGLKVLEVNVNVQGVHAINEKEDEVKETEQNENIEEN
;
A
#
# COMPACT_ATOMS: atom_id res chain seq x y z
N MET A 1 19.87 23.02 -32.08
CA MET A 1 18.80 22.17 -31.52
C MET A 1 19.27 20.77 -31.20
N ASP A 2 19.90 20.11 -32.17
CA ASP A 2 20.38 18.74 -31.90
C ASP A 2 21.51 18.70 -30.89
N GLU A 3 22.34 19.74 -30.83
CA GLU A 3 23.40 19.83 -29.83
C GLU A 3 22.86 19.96 -28.42
N ASN A 4 21.79 20.72 -28.24
CA ASN A 4 21.14 20.86 -26.92
C ASN A 4 20.46 19.56 -26.46
N GLN A 5 19.91 18.81 -27.40
CA GLN A 5 19.32 17.52 -27.06
C GLN A 5 20.38 16.48 -26.71
N LYS A 6 21.51 16.51 -27.38
CA LYS A 6 22.63 15.63 -27.04
C LYS A 6 23.17 15.95 -25.66
N ASP A 7 23.36 17.23 -25.36
CA ASP A 7 23.85 17.64 -24.04
C ASP A 7 22.89 17.23 -22.92
N LEU A 8 21.59 17.39 -23.15
CA LEU A 8 20.60 16.96 -22.20
C LEU A 8 20.59 15.44 -21.98
N ASN A 9 20.78 14.67 -23.03
CA ASN A 9 20.86 13.22 -22.93
C ASN A 9 22.13 12.77 -22.21
N VAL A 10 23.26 13.44 -22.47
CA VAL A 10 24.52 13.16 -21.79
C VAL A 10 24.39 13.50 -20.31
N GLU A 11 23.76 14.61 -19.96
CA GLU A 11 23.51 14.98 -18.58
C GLU A 11 22.60 13.96 -17.89
N LYS A 12 21.59 13.44 -18.58
CA LYS A 12 20.70 12.41 -18.05
C LYS A 12 21.42 11.09 -17.82
N GLU A 13 22.40 10.76 -18.66
CA GLU A 13 23.21 9.56 -18.46
C GLU A 13 24.16 9.69 -17.27
N GLU A 14 24.72 10.89 -17.06
CA GLU A 14 25.60 11.14 -15.92
C GLU A 14 24.85 11.39 -14.63
N SER A 15 23.69 12.02 -14.74
CA SER A 15 22.87 12.36 -13.58
C SER A 15 21.72 11.36 -13.47
N GLN A 16 21.75 10.56 -12.42
CA GLN A 16 20.74 9.54 -12.19
C GLN A 16 19.88 9.90 -11.00
N ILE A 17 18.59 9.67 -11.14
CA ILE A 17 17.66 9.75 -10.04
C ILE A 17 17.42 8.32 -9.55
N LYS A 18 17.76 8.07 -8.30
CA LYS A 18 17.53 6.78 -7.68
C LYS A 18 16.40 6.91 -6.67
N ILE A 19 15.40 6.10 -6.84
CA ILE A 19 14.24 6.10 -5.97
C ILE A 19 14.28 4.80 -5.16
N SER A 20 14.25 4.92 -3.83
CA SER A 20 14.29 3.74 -2.98
C SER A 20 12.99 2.94 -3.11
N ASN A 21 13.08 1.63 -2.86
CA ASN A 21 11.90 0.79 -2.85
C ASN A 21 10.89 1.28 -1.81
N ASP A 22 11.38 1.77 -0.68
CA ASP A 22 10.50 2.30 0.36
C ASP A 22 9.73 3.53 -0.11
N THR A 23 10.35 4.39 -0.90
CA THR A 23 9.67 5.55 -1.49
C THR A 23 8.56 5.11 -2.44
N ILE A 24 8.86 4.15 -3.30
CA ILE A 24 7.86 3.61 -4.24
C ILE A 24 6.70 2.98 -3.46
N ALA A 25 7.04 2.20 -2.44
CA ALA A 25 6.04 1.55 -1.59
C ALA A 25 5.16 2.58 -0.88
N THR A 26 5.72 3.71 -0.47
CA THR A 26 4.95 4.77 0.17
C THR A 26 3.92 5.36 -0.79
N TYR A 27 4.30 5.66 -2.02
CA TYR A 27 3.34 6.15 -3.01
C TYR A 27 2.25 5.13 -3.29
N ALA A 28 2.64 3.85 -3.42
CA ALA A 28 1.67 2.78 -3.63
C ALA A 28 0.72 2.67 -2.44
N GLY A 29 1.25 2.73 -1.23
CA GLY A 29 0.45 2.63 -0.01
C GLY A 29 -0.54 3.77 0.17
N ILE A 30 -0.13 4.99 -0.17
CA ILE A 30 -1.03 6.13 -0.14
C ILE A 30 -2.19 5.91 -1.11
N ALA A 31 -1.88 5.45 -2.33
CA ALA A 31 -2.91 5.16 -3.32
C ALA A 31 -3.88 4.09 -2.83
N VAL A 32 -3.37 3.03 -2.21
CA VAL A 32 -4.20 1.97 -1.64
C VAL A 32 -5.11 2.51 -0.54
N SER A 33 -4.59 3.39 0.30
CA SER A 33 -5.36 3.93 1.43
C SER A 33 -6.57 4.75 0.98
N GLU A 34 -6.56 5.24 -0.24
CA GLU A 34 -7.66 6.02 -0.80
C GLU A 34 -8.76 5.16 -1.44
N VAL A 35 -8.54 3.85 -1.55
CA VAL A 35 -9.51 2.96 -2.17
C VAL A 35 -10.60 2.58 -1.16
N ASN A 36 -11.85 2.75 -1.57
CA ASN A 36 -12.99 2.34 -0.76
C ASN A 36 -13.01 0.81 -0.62
N GLY A 37 -13.26 0.35 0.59
CA GLY A 37 -13.29 -1.08 0.87
C GLY A 37 -12.00 -1.64 1.44
N VAL A 38 -10.94 -0.86 1.44
CA VAL A 38 -9.69 -1.23 2.10
C VAL A 38 -9.76 -0.78 3.56
N TYR A 39 -9.69 -1.74 4.47
CA TYR A 39 -9.60 -1.42 5.89
C TYR A 39 -8.20 -0.94 6.26
N GLY A 40 -7.19 -1.63 5.75
CA GLY A 40 -5.80 -1.30 6.03
C GLY A 40 -4.86 -2.28 5.37
N MET A 41 -3.59 -2.10 5.67
CA MET A 41 -2.55 -2.97 5.17
C MET A 41 -2.37 -4.16 6.11
N ALA A 42 -2.04 -5.31 5.53
CA ALA A 42 -1.71 -6.47 6.34
C ALA A 42 -0.37 -6.27 7.04
N GLY A 43 -0.22 -6.91 8.21
CA GLY A 43 0.97 -6.73 9.03
C GLY A 43 0.64 -5.87 10.25
N THR A 44 -0.14 -6.43 11.15
CA THR A 44 -0.75 -5.72 12.27
C THR A 44 0.20 -5.13 13.29
N LEU A 45 1.43 -5.59 13.33
CA LEU A 45 2.44 -4.99 14.21
C LEU A 45 2.76 -3.55 13.81
N ALA A 46 2.35 -3.15 12.60
CA ALA A 46 2.51 -1.79 12.12
C ALA A 46 1.75 -0.77 12.96
N GLY A 47 0.55 -1.12 13.40
CA GLY A 47 -0.26 -0.22 14.21
C GLY A 47 0.43 0.17 15.52
N ILE A 48 1.12 -0.77 16.13
CA ILE A 48 1.88 -0.52 17.35
C ILE A 48 3.08 0.39 17.05
N THR A 49 3.78 0.12 15.97
CA THR A 49 4.93 0.92 15.55
C THR A 49 4.50 2.34 15.19
N GLU A 50 3.39 2.48 14.51
CA GLU A 50 2.84 3.79 14.16
C GLU A 50 2.43 4.58 15.40
N ALA A 51 1.82 3.92 16.37
CA ALA A 51 1.45 4.56 17.63
C ALA A 51 2.66 5.07 18.40
N ILE A 52 3.76 4.32 18.38
CA ILE A 52 5.00 4.70 19.07
C ILE A 52 5.72 5.80 18.32
N SER A 53 5.83 5.70 17.02
CA SER A 53 6.57 6.66 16.20
C SER A 53 5.79 7.92 15.90
N GLY A 54 4.47 7.88 16.02
CA GLY A 54 3.59 8.99 15.67
C GLY A 54 3.51 9.26 14.18
N LYS A 55 4.03 8.36 13.34
CA LYS A 55 4.00 8.48 11.89
C LYS A 55 3.30 7.28 11.28
N LYS A 56 2.45 7.56 10.30
CA LYS A 56 1.79 6.52 9.55
C LYS A 56 2.75 5.95 8.51
N ASN A 57 2.92 4.63 8.52
CA ASN A 57 3.80 3.96 7.58
C ASN A 57 3.00 3.39 6.41
N TYR A 58 2.92 4.15 5.33
CA TYR A 58 2.19 3.74 4.12
C TYR A 58 2.88 2.62 3.36
N ALA A 59 4.19 2.46 3.54
CA ALA A 59 4.94 1.42 2.83
C ALA A 59 4.68 0.02 3.36
N LYS A 60 4.10 -0.10 4.53
CA LYS A 60 3.90 -1.38 5.17
C LYS A 60 2.87 -2.23 4.43
N GLY A 61 3.14 -3.51 4.30
CA GLY A 61 2.31 -4.43 3.54
C GLY A 61 2.53 -4.36 2.04
N ILE A 62 3.47 -3.57 1.59
CA ILE A 62 3.77 -3.42 0.17
C ILE A 62 5.18 -3.90 -0.11
N LYS A 63 5.30 -4.76 -1.10
CA LYS A 63 6.58 -5.27 -1.55
C LYS A 63 6.86 -4.76 -2.96
N ILE A 64 8.05 -4.25 -3.16
CA ILE A 64 8.46 -3.63 -4.42
C ILE A 64 9.61 -4.45 -5.02
N ASP A 65 9.49 -4.77 -6.29
CA ASP A 65 10.55 -5.41 -7.06
C ASP A 65 10.80 -4.56 -8.30
N VAL A 66 11.97 -3.91 -8.34
CA VAL A 66 12.36 -3.03 -9.43
C VAL A 66 13.45 -3.70 -10.25
N ASP A 67 13.23 -3.76 -11.56
CA ASP A 67 14.22 -4.22 -12.53
C ASP A 67 14.31 -3.18 -13.63
N GLU A 68 15.46 -2.53 -13.70
CA GLU A 68 15.70 -1.38 -14.57
C GLU A 68 14.70 -0.26 -14.27
N GLN A 69 13.79 0.05 -15.18
CA GLN A 69 12.78 1.09 -14.98
C GLN A 69 11.38 0.49 -14.88
N LYS A 70 11.31 -0.80 -14.60
CA LYS A 70 10.05 -1.53 -14.48
C LYS A 70 9.87 -2.00 -13.06
N VAL A 71 8.64 -1.95 -12.57
CA VAL A 71 8.36 -2.30 -11.19
C VAL A 71 7.19 -3.25 -11.11
N LYS A 72 7.32 -4.22 -10.22
CA LYS A 72 6.24 -5.11 -9.81
C LYS A 72 5.91 -4.82 -8.36
N ILE A 73 4.65 -4.72 -8.07
CA ILE A 73 4.17 -4.29 -6.75
C ILE A 73 3.25 -5.37 -6.19
N ASP A 74 3.56 -5.84 -4.99
CA ASP A 74 2.68 -6.73 -4.25
C ASP A 74 2.05 -5.95 -3.10
N VAL A 75 0.73 -5.96 -3.03
CA VAL A 75 -0.04 -5.25 -2.04
C VAL A 75 -0.77 -6.26 -1.17
N ASN A 76 -0.52 -6.22 0.12
CA ASN A 76 -1.17 -7.10 1.09
C ASN A 76 -2.13 -6.27 1.92
N ILE A 77 -3.42 -6.57 1.82
CA ILE A 77 -4.47 -5.76 2.42
C ILE A 77 -5.43 -6.57 3.28
N ILE A 78 -6.13 -5.82 4.10
CA ILE A 78 -7.31 -6.30 4.82
C ILE A 78 -8.48 -5.48 4.28
N VAL A 79 -9.53 -6.15 3.84
CA VAL A 79 -10.71 -5.49 3.30
C VAL A 79 -11.79 -5.34 4.36
N GLU A 80 -12.69 -4.41 4.14
CA GLU A 80 -13.85 -4.26 5.00
C GLU A 80 -14.94 -5.26 4.60
N TYR A 81 -15.60 -5.79 5.60
CA TYR A 81 -16.73 -6.67 5.36
C TYR A 81 -17.82 -5.97 4.52
N GLY A 82 -18.32 -6.67 3.53
CA GLY A 82 -19.31 -6.12 2.62
C GLY A 82 -18.71 -5.52 1.35
N ALA A 83 -17.41 -5.27 1.35
CA ALA A 83 -16.73 -4.80 0.15
C ALA A 83 -16.61 -5.94 -0.87
N ARG A 84 -16.83 -5.61 -2.13
CA ARG A 84 -16.67 -6.59 -3.19
C ARG A 84 -15.19 -6.67 -3.58
N ILE A 85 -14.57 -7.80 -3.30
CA ILE A 85 -13.12 -7.98 -3.45
C ILE A 85 -12.64 -7.71 -4.89
N PRO A 86 -13.29 -8.24 -5.96
CA PRO A 86 -12.80 -7.94 -7.31
C PRO A 86 -12.80 -6.45 -7.63
N ASP A 87 -13.79 -5.71 -7.17
CA ASP A 87 -13.87 -4.26 -7.43
C ASP A 87 -12.79 -3.51 -6.65
N VAL A 88 -12.57 -3.90 -5.40
CA VAL A 88 -11.52 -3.32 -4.56
C VAL A 88 -10.14 -3.57 -5.19
N ALA A 89 -9.90 -4.81 -5.59
CA ALA A 89 -8.62 -5.19 -6.21
C ALA A 89 -8.38 -4.42 -7.51
N PHE A 90 -9.39 -4.31 -8.35
CA PHE A 90 -9.27 -3.57 -9.61
C PHE A 90 -8.98 -2.09 -9.37
N ASP A 91 -9.65 -1.50 -8.38
CA ASP A 91 -9.45 -0.10 -8.04
C ASP A 91 -8.02 0.13 -7.50
N ILE A 92 -7.54 -0.78 -6.67
CA ILE A 92 -6.16 -0.74 -6.18
C ILE A 92 -5.18 -0.80 -7.36
N GLN A 93 -5.35 -1.76 -8.25
CA GLN A 93 -4.45 -1.92 -9.39
C GLN A 93 -4.40 -0.66 -10.25
N THR A 94 -5.55 -0.06 -10.52
CA THR A 94 -5.65 1.14 -11.33
C THR A 94 -4.99 2.34 -10.65
N ARG A 95 -5.31 2.56 -9.39
CA ARG A 95 -4.79 3.73 -8.65
C ARG A 95 -3.31 3.62 -8.34
N VAL A 96 -2.85 2.44 -7.96
CA VAL A 96 -1.42 2.22 -7.67
C VAL A 96 -0.60 2.43 -8.93
N LYS A 97 -1.00 1.83 -10.03
CA LYS A 97 -0.29 1.98 -11.30
C LYS A 97 -0.21 3.45 -11.69
N LYS A 98 -1.33 4.14 -11.66
CA LYS A 98 -1.39 5.56 -12.05
C LYS A 98 -0.52 6.42 -11.14
N SER A 99 -0.62 6.23 -9.84
CA SER A 99 0.11 7.04 -8.87
C SER A 99 1.62 6.80 -8.96
N VAL A 100 2.04 5.54 -8.99
CA VAL A 100 3.45 5.21 -9.04
C VAL A 100 4.08 5.67 -10.34
N GLU A 101 3.42 5.44 -11.48
CA GLU A 101 3.94 5.87 -12.77
C GLU A 101 4.03 7.39 -12.87
N ALA A 102 3.03 8.10 -12.35
CA ALA A 102 3.02 9.56 -12.41
C ALA A 102 4.09 10.19 -11.52
N MET A 103 4.33 9.60 -10.34
CA MET A 103 5.24 10.21 -9.36
C MET A 103 6.68 9.77 -9.51
N THR A 104 6.93 8.58 -10.06
CA THR A 104 8.28 8.03 -10.15
C THR A 104 8.83 7.96 -11.56
N GLY A 105 7.96 7.99 -12.57
CA GLY A 105 8.37 7.77 -13.95
C GLY A 105 8.69 6.32 -14.29
N LEU A 106 8.52 5.41 -13.34
CA LEU A 106 8.74 4.00 -13.57
C LEU A 106 7.52 3.39 -14.25
N LYS A 107 7.73 2.28 -14.95
CA LYS A 107 6.64 1.54 -15.57
C LYS A 107 6.20 0.42 -14.64
N VAL A 108 4.93 0.44 -14.25
CA VAL A 108 4.38 -0.61 -13.41
C VAL A 108 3.91 -1.76 -14.29
N LEU A 109 4.56 -2.91 -14.14
CA LEU A 109 4.23 -4.10 -14.91
C LEU A 109 3.07 -4.87 -14.30
N GLU A 110 3.08 -5.00 -12.98
CA GLU A 110 2.09 -5.77 -12.26
C GLU A 110 1.78 -5.11 -10.93
N VAL A 111 0.53 -5.16 -10.55
CA VAL A 111 0.10 -4.88 -9.18
C VAL A 111 -0.69 -6.09 -8.72
N ASN A 112 -0.11 -6.85 -7.81
CA ASN A 112 -0.73 -8.04 -7.27
C ASN A 112 -1.37 -7.70 -5.93
N VAL A 113 -2.65 -8.00 -5.80
CA VAL A 113 -3.40 -7.70 -4.58
C VAL A 113 -3.66 -9.00 -3.84
N ASN A 114 -3.14 -9.08 -2.62
CA ASN A 114 -3.34 -10.23 -1.75
C ASN A 114 -4.26 -9.80 -0.60
N VAL A 115 -5.46 -10.37 -0.57
CA VAL A 115 -6.42 -10.10 0.48
C VAL A 115 -6.16 -11.09 1.61
N GLN A 116 -5.66 -10.58 2.74
CA GLN A 116 -5.21 -11.43 3.84
C GLN A 116 -6.21 -11.53 4.97
N GLY A 117 -7.24 -10.72 4.94
CA GLY A 117 -8.25 -10.78 5.97
C GLY A 117 -9.39 -9.84 5.71
N VAL A 118 -10.40 -9.96 6.53
CA VAL A 118 -11.61 -9.13 6.48
C VAL A 118 -11.83 -8.51 7.85
N HIS A 119 -12.02 -7.20 7.87
CA HIS A 119 -12.41 -6.49 9.06
C HIS A 119 -13.93 -6.34 9.06
N ALA A 120 -14.60 -6.96 10.02
CA ALA A 120 -16.03 -6.82 10.14
C ALA A 120 -16.34 -5.63 11.05
N ILE A 121 -16.71 -4.52 10.42
CA ILE A 121 -17.17 -3.34 11.13
C ILE A 121 -18.60 -3.63 11.57
N ASN A 122 -18.72 -4.13 12.77
CA ASN A 122 -20.02 -4.43 13.30
C ASN A 122 -19.97 -4.06 14.77
N GLU A 123 -20.80 -3.12 15.16
CA GLU A 123 -20.92 -2.74 16.57
C GLU A 123 -21.12 -3.96 17.45
N LYS A 124 -21.80 -4.98 16.92
CA LYS A 124 -21.97 -6.24 17.62
C LYS A 124 -20.68 -7.00 17.83
N GLU A 125 -19.73 -6.93 16.91
CA GLU A 125 -18.44 -7.61 17.08
C GLU A 125 -17.56 -6.94 18.12
N ASP A 126 -17.54 -5.63 18.12
CA ASP A 126 -16.81 -4.89 19.15
C ASP A 126 -17.44 -5.11 20.52
N GLU A 127 -18.76 -5.12 20.59
CA GLU A 127 -19.48 -5.47 21.82
C GLU A 127 -19.19 -6.91 22.24
N VAL A 128 -19.16 -7.85 21.30
CA VAL A 128 -18.89 -9.25 21.61
C VAL A 128 -17.48 -9.42 22.15
N LYS A 129 -16.49 -8.73 21.59
CA LYS A 129 -15.13 -8.80 22.10
C LYS A 129 -15.01 -8.24 23.50
N GLU A 130 -15.66 -7.13 23.79
CA GLU A 130 -15.70 -6.55 25.13
C GLU A 130 -16.46 -7.45 26.09
N THR A 131 -17.56 -8.01 25.65
CA THR A 131 -18.37 -8.91 26.45
C THR A 131 -17.64 -10.21 26.78
N GLU A 132 -16.93 -10.78 25.81
CA GLU A 132 -16.13 -11.96 26.04
C GLU A 132 -14.99 -11.71 27.03
N GLN A 133 -14.35 -10.57 26.96
CA GLN A 133 -13.35 -10.20 27.95
C GLN A 133 -13.93 -10.01 29.32
N ASN A 134 -15.08 -9.38 29.41
CA ASN A 134 -15.78 -9.19 30.68
C ASN A 134 -16.29 -10.49 31.25
N GLU A 135 -16.83 -11.38 30.42
CA GLU A 135 -17.28 -12.69 30.87
C GLU A 135 -16.12 -13.54 31.41
N ASN A 136 -14.99 -13.50 30.75
CA ASN A 136 -13.78 -14.20 31.21
C ASN A 136 -13.31 -13.66 32.57
N ILE A 137 -13.46 -12.39 32.82
CA ILE A 137 -13.11 -11.77 34.09
C ILE A 137 -14.11 -12.16 35.18
N GLU A 138 -15.39 -12.22 34.84
CA GLU A 138 -16.42 -12.57 35.79
C GLU A 138 -16.42 -14.06 36.18
N GLU A 139 -16.07 -14.95 35.26
CA GLU A 139 -16.00 -16.38 35.52
C GLU A 139 -14.78 -16.77 36.37
N ASN A 140 -13.80 -15.94 36.47
CA ASN A 140 -12.62 -16.17 37.31
C ASN A 140 -12.68 -15.38 38.60
#